data_2906baa5c4fbc31334ddb55fffe2ae23
#
_entry.id   2906baa5c4fbc31334ddb55fffe2ae23
#
_cell.length_a   1.000
_cell.length_b   1.000
_cell.length_c   1.000
_cell.angle_alpha   90.00
_cell.angle_beta   90.00
_cell.angle_gamma   90.00
#
_symmetry.space_group_name_H-M   'P 1'
#
loop_
_entity.id
_entity.type
_entity.pdbx_description
1 polymer ?
#
loop_
_entity_poly.entity_id
_entity_poly.type
_entity_poly.pdbx_seq_one_letter_code
_entity_poly.pdbx_strand_id
1 'polypeptide(L)'
;MANNQLINGKVYDWSSVTITASGMENMEPMEISYDDEQESEPIYGRGGKIRGYGTGNQKNSVKLSLLREDFNEMCRVIQSKGYKNFYKYVIPKIVVNYADEGAATCTDVLTNIVLSKRSFKAAQGDKSMKVDLDGIAMGGIKINGLDA
;
A
#
# COMPACT_ATOMS: atom_id res chain seq x y z
N MET A 1 2.20 17.59 -19.91
CA MET A 1 3.18 16.80 -20.00
C MET A 1 3.93 16.59 -18.80
N ALA A 2 3.72 15.61 -18.37
CA ALA A 2 4.38 15.34 -17.26
C ALA A 2 5.74 15.37 -17.56
N ASN A 3 6.25 16.22 -17.02
CA ASN A 3 7.49 16.23 -17.14
C ASN A 3 8.05 15.37 -16.17
N ASN A 4 8.23 14.17 -16.49
CA ASN A 4 9.02 13.31 -15.70
C ASN A 4 10.45 13.69 -15.81
N GLN A 5 10.71 14.95 -15.52
CA GLN A 5 12.07 15.35 -15.57
C GLN A 5 12.81 14.72 -14.45
N LEU A 6 13.77 13.93 -14.82
CA LEU A 6 14.70 13.36 -13.89
C LEU A 6 15.82 14.35 -13.68
N ILE A 7 16.06 14.74 -12.45
CA ILE A 7 17.17 15.61 -12.14
C ILE A 7 18.41 14.74 -12.11
N ASN A 8 19.40 15.08 -12.91
CA ASN A 8 20.63 14.29 -13.11
C ASN A 8 20.38 12.90 -13.68
N GLY A 9 19.24 12.71 -14.35
CA GLY A 9 18.90 11.43 -14.96
C GLY A 9 18.53 10.31 -14.01
N LYS A 10 18.37 10.60 -12.74
CA LYS A 10 18.05 9.57 -11.76
C LYS A 10 16.55 9.36 -11.60
N VAL A 11 16.12 8.10 -11.58
CA VAL A 11 14.72 7.73 -11.35
C VAL A 11 14.56 7.34 -9.88
N TYR A 12 13.32 7.27 -9.42
CA TYR A 12 13.05 6.75 -8.08
C TYR A 12 13.41 5.28 -8.01
N ASP A 13 14.18 4.91 -7.01
CA ASP A 13 14.50 3.52 -6.73
C ASP A 13 14.14 3.21 -5.28
N TRP A 14 14.42 2.01 -4.81
CA TRP A 14 14.05 1.62 -3.45
C TRP A 14 14.69 2.50 -2.38
N SER A 15 15.90 2.97 -2.62
CA SER A 15 16.59 3.83 -1.65
C SER A 15 15.94 5.20 -1.48
N SER A 16 15.12 5.63 -2.45
CA SER A 16 14.42 6.90 -2.39
C SER A 16 12.98 6.77 -1.86
N VAL A 17 12.56 5.58 -1.46
CA VAL A 17 11.22 5.33 -0.94
C VAL A 17 11.24 5.30 0.57
N THR A 18 10.36 6.07 1.19
CA THR A 18 10.16 6.05 2.65
C THR A 18 8.73 5.65 2.95
N ILE A 19 8.55 4.65 3.81
CA ILE A 19 7.23 4.15 4.17
C ILE A 19 7.02 4.37 5.66
N THR A 20 5.94 5.05 6.01
CA THR A 20 5.59 5.33 7.39
C THR A 20 4.20 4.82 7.69
N ALA A 21 4.09 3.88 8.63
CA ALA A 21 2.79 3.43 9.11
C ALA A 21 2.48 4.12 10.43
N SER A 22 1.28 4.65 10.55
CA SER A 22 0.87 5.39 11.74
C SER A 22 0.91 4.49 12.98
N GLY A 23 1.63 4.94 14.01
CA GLY A 23 1.82 4.17 15.23
C GLY A 23 2.90 3.11 15.16
N MET A 24 3.57 2.98 14.01
CA MET A 24 4.58 1.94 13.79
C MET A 24 5.78 2.50 13.04
N GLU A 25 6.29 3.63 13.49
CA GLU A 25 7.33 4.37 12.78
C GLU A 25 8.67 3.63 12.72
N ASN A 26 8.89 2.68 13.64
CA ASN A 26 10.14 1.92 13.67
C ASN A 26 10.12 0.71 12.74
N MET A 27 9.04 0.50 12.03
CA MET A 27 8.91 -0.61 11.11
C MET A 27 9.41 -0.21 9.73
N GLU A 28 10.24 -1.06 9.14
CA GLU A 28 10.73 -0.81 7.79
C GLU A 28 10.29 -1.94 6.86
N PRO A 29 9.20 -1.76 6.13
CA PRO A 29 8.79 -2.77 5.16
C PRO A 29 9.86 -2.96 4.09
N MET A 30 10.08 -4.22 3.71
CA MET A 30 11.01 -4.56 2.64
C MET A 30 10.40 -4.30 1.27
N GLU A 31 9.08 -4.38 1.19
CA GLU A 31 8.36 -4.23 -0.05
C GLU A 31 6.95 -3.76 0.25
N ILE A 32 6.44 -2.88 -0.56
CA ILE A 32 5.05 -2.47 -0.52
C ILE A 32 4.49 -2.45 -1.93
N SER A 33 3.29 -2.98 -2.08
CA SER A 33 2.56 -2.94 -3.33
C SER A 33 1.14 -2.55 -3.02
N TYR A 34 0.59 -1.65 -3.77
CA TYR A 34 -0.79 -1.23 -3.61
C TYR A 34 -1.38 -0.90 -4.96
N ASP A 35 -2.66 -1.21 -5.12
CA ASP A 35 -3.39 -0.87 -6.34
C ASP A 35 -4.81 -0.53 -5.99
N ASP A 36 -5.44 0.22 -6.85
CA ASP A 36 -6.85 0.52 -6.75
C ASP A 36 -7.47 0.40 -8.13
N GLU A 37 -8.73 0.05 -8.15
CA GLU A 37 -9.48 -0.03 -9.40
C GLU A 37 -10.93 0.33 -9.15
N GLN A 38 -11.55 0.89 -10.17
CA GLN A 38 -12.96 1.25 -10.16
C GLN A 38 -13.65 0.43 -11.22
N GLU A 39 -14.65 -0.35 -10.82
CA GLU A 39 -15.44 -1.07 -11.79
C GLU A 39 -16.21 -0.09 -12.65
N SER A 40 -16.20 -0.31 -13.95
CA SER A 40 -17.04 0.45 -14.87
C SER A 40 -17.57 -0.48 -15.94
N GLU A 41 -18.78 -0.23 -16.37
CA GLU A 41 -19.47 -1.09 -17.29
C GLU A 41 -20.11 -0.23 -18.38
N PRO A 42 -19.89 -0.57 -19.65
CA PRO A 42 -20.51 0.20 -20.70
C PRO A 42 -22.01 -0.05 -20.74
N ILE A 43 -22.77 1.00 -20.97
CA ILE A 43 -24.22 0.93 -21.16
C ILE A 43 -24.49 1.13 -22.64
N TYR A 44 -25.12 0.13 -23.25
CA TYR A 44 -25.36 0.14 -24.69
C TYR A 44 -26.72 0.74 -25.04
N GLY A 45 -26.72 1.54 -26.09
CA GLY A 45 -27.93 2.07 -26.66
C GLY A 45 -28.37 1.26 -27.89
N ARG A 46 -29.23 1.86 -28.72
CA ARG A 46 -29.71 1.23 -29.94
C ARG A 46 -28.55 0.92 -30.87
N GLY A 47 -28.60 -0.24 -31.52
CA GLY A 47 -27.60 -0.65 -32.48
C GLY A 47 -26.29 -1.12 -31.88
N GLY A 48 -26.27 -1.41 -30.58
CA GLY A 48 -25.07 -1.92 -29.94
C GLY A 48 -23.98 -0.87 -29.67
N LYS A 49 -24.28 0.39 -29.84
CA LYS A 49 -23.33 1.46 -29.58
C LYS A 49 -23.29 1.79 -28.09
N ILE A 50 -22.09 2.08 -27.58
CA ILE A 50 -21.93 2.50 -26.21
C ILE A 50 -22.56 3.87 -26.01
N ARG A 51 -23.50 3.96 -25.09
CA ARG A 51 -24.20 5.20 -24.80
C ARG A 51 -23.66 5.91 -23.56
N GLY A 52 -23.04 5.16 -22.67
CA GLY A 52 -22.48 5.67 -21.44
C GLY A 52 -21.86 4.55 -20.65
N TYR A 53 -21.59 4.79 -19.38
CA TYR A 53 -21.06 3.76 -18.52
C TYR A 53 -21.61 3.90 -17.11
N GLY A 54 -21.72 2.76 -16.42
CA GLY A 54 -22.05 2.71 -15.01
C GLY A 54 -20.82 2.39 -14.20
N THR A 55 -20.76 2.85 -12.97
CA THR A 55 -19.67 2.54 -12.07
C THR A 55 -20.13 1.52 -11.05
N GLY A 56 -19.24 0.60 -10.71
CA GLY A 56 -19.49 -0.40 -9.68
C GLY A 56 -18.63 -0.18 -8.47
N ASN A 57 -18.19 -1.27 -7.86
CA ASN A 57 -17.42 -1.22 -6.64
C ASN A 57 -15.97 -0.80 -6.89
N GLN A 58 -15.40 -0.14 -5.92
CA GLN A 58 -13.98 0.20 -5.92
C GLN A 58 -13.24 -0.84 -5.11
N LYS A 59 -12.07 -1.26 -5.58
CA LYS A 59 -11.20 -2.19 -4.88
C LYS A 59 -9.86 -1.53 -4.63
N ASN A 60 -9.39 -1.61 -3.39
CA ASN A 60 -8.12 -1.03 -3.00
C ASN A 60 -7.32 -2.10 -2.29
N SER A 61 -6.32 -2.64 -2.94
CA SER A 61 -5.51 -3.74 -2.42
C SER A 61 -4.15 -3.27 -1.95
N VAL A 62 -3.66 -3.83 -0.86
CA VAL A 62 -2.35 -3.49 -0.29
C VAL A 62 -1.62 -4.77 0.04
N LYS A 63 -0.33 -4.84 -0.30
CA LYS A 63 0.54 -5.94 0.08
C LYS A 63 1.81 -5.39 0.69
N LEU A 64 2.20 -5.96 1.81
CA LEU A 64 3.40 -5.58 2.53
C LEU A 64 4.26 -6.80 2.78
N SER A 65 5.57 -6.65 2.66
CA SER A 65 6.51 -7.67 3.08
C SER A 65 7.41 -7.10 4.16
N LEU A 66 7.50 -7.80 5.28
CA LEU A 66 8.29 -7.38 6.44
C LEU A 66 9.26 -8.47 6.82
N LEU A 67 10.35 -8.08 7.48
CA LEU A 67 11.17 -9.05 8.19
C LEU A 67 10.40 -9.56 9.41
N ARG A 68 10.70 -10.77 9.83
CA ARG A 68 10.01 -11.38 10.98
C ARG A 68 10.17 -10.53 12.25
N GLU A 69 11.33 -9.91 12.42
CA GLU A 69 11.59 -9.04 13.56
C GLU A 69 10.65 -7.83 13.56
N ASP A 70 10.45 -7.22 12.41
CA ASP A 70 9.55 -6.09 12.27
C ASP A 70 8.09 -6.51 12.46
N PHE A 71 7.75 -7.71 12.01
CA PHE A 71 6.42 -8.24 12.25
C PHE A 71 6.16 -8.47 13.74
N ASN A 72 7.16 -8.96 14.47
CA ASN A 72 7.05 -9.15 15.91
C ASN A 72 6.85 -7.81 16.63
N GLU A 73 7.54 -6.77 16.17
CA GLU A 73 7.35 -5.42 16.71
C GLU A 73 5.94 -4.91 16.43
N MET A 74 5.43 -5.18 15.24
CA MET A 74 4.07 -4.84 14.88
C MET A 74 3.06 -5.52 15.81
N CYS A 75 3.26 -6.81 16.09
CA CYS A 75 2.40 -7.54 17.02
C CYS A 75 2.46 -6.94 18.41
N ARG A 76 3.64 -6.54 18.87
CA ARG A 76 3.81 -5.92 20.18
C ARG A 76 3.05 -4.59 20.26
N VAL A 77 3.13 -3.78 19.22
CA VAL A 77 2.39 -2.51 19.16
C VAL A 77 0.88 -2.74 19.19
N ILE A 78 0.40 -3.72 18.43
CA ILE A 78 -1.02 -4.05 18.40
C ILE A 78 -1.50 -4.50 19.78
N GLN A 79 -0.72 -5.33 20.45
CA GLN A 79 -1.07 -5.79 21.81
C GLN A 79 -1.07 -4.63 22.80
N SER A 80 -0.15 -3.68 22.67
CA SER A 80 -0.08 -2.53 23.55
C SER A 80 -1.30 -1.62 23.42
N LYS A 81 -2.00 -1.70 22.30
CA LYS A 81 -3.23 -0.94 22.07
C LYS A 81 -4.47 -1.69 22.53
N GLY A 82 -4.31 -2.86 23.14
CA GLY A 82 -5.42 -3.61 23.71
C GLY A 82 -6.08 -4.61 22.78
N TYR A 83 -5.54 -4.82 21.59
CA TYR A 83 -6.11 -5.78 20.64
C TYR A 83 -5.57 -7.17 20.90
N LYS A 84 -6.43 -8.16 20.92
CA LYS A 84 -6.06 -9.57 21.09
C LYS A 84 -6.00 -10.31 19.76
N ASN A 85 -6.65 -9.80 18.74
CA ASN A 85 -6.71 -10.42 17.43
C ASN A 85 -6.03 -9.52 16.41
N PHE A 86 -5.11 -10.10 15.65
CA PHE A 86 -4.34 -9.37 14.67
C PHE A 86 -5.23 -8.69 13.62
N TYR A 87 -6.21 -9.42 13.10
CA TYR A 87 -7.07 -8.90 12.02
C TYR A 87 -8.11 -7.88 12.48
N LYS A 88 -8.27 -7.69 13.77
CA LYS A 88 -9.17 -6.65 14.28
C LYS A 88 -8.53 -5.29 14.35
N TYR A 89 -7.21 -5.24 14.23
CA TYR A 89 -6.51 -3.98 14.22
C TYR A 89 -6.56 -3.35 12.83
N VAL A 90 -6.94 -2.08 12.77
CA VAL A 90 -6.97 -1.31 11.53
C VAL A 90 -5.81 -0.34 11.58
N ILE A 91 -4.93 -0.38 10.58
CA ILE A 91 -3.84 0.58 10.46
C ILE A 91 -4.45 1.89 9.97
N PRO A 92 -4.38 2.97 10.75
CA PRO A 92 -5.05 4.21 10.36
C PRO A 92 -4.54 4.78 9.06
N LYS A 93 -3.24 4.69 8.82
CA LYS A 93 -2.66 5.36 7.68
C LYS A 93 -1.29 4.81 7.35
N ILE A 94 -1.01 4.63 6.09
CA ILE A 94 0.34 4.34 5.59
C ILE A 94 0.68 5.41 4.56
N VAL A 95 1.81 6.05 4.74
CA VAL A 95 2.29 7.09 3.83
C VAL A 95 3.53 6.57 3.12
N VAL A 96 3.51 6.60 1.81
CA VAL A 96 4.66 6.20 0.98
C VAL A 96 5.18 7.45 0.28
N ASN A 97 6.40 7.83 0.62
CA ASN A 97 7.05 8.98 0.01
C ASN A 97 8.12 8.50 -0.95
N TYR A 98 8.07 9.04 -2.16
CA TYR A 98 9.09 8.81 -3.15
C TYR A 98 9.86 10.12 -3.30
N ALA A 99 11.04 10.16 -2.72
CA ALA A 99 11.87 11.35 -2.74
C ALA A 99 13.30 10.96 -3.03
N ASP A 100 13.95 11.69 -3.92
CA ASP A 100 15.36 11.51 -4.18
C ASP A 100 16.01 12.87 -4.29
N GLU A 101 17.32 12.90 -4.06
CA GLU A 101 18.05 14.16 -4.12
C GLU A 101 17.88 14.80 -5.49
N GLY A 102 17.31 15.99 -5.49
CA GLY A 102 17.06 16.73 -6.70
C GLY A 102 15.83 16.31 -7.48
N ALA A 103 15.08 15.29 -7.06
CA ALA A 103 13.84 14.90 -7.70
C ALA A 103 12.63 15.45 -6.96
N ALA A 104 11.51 15.61 -7.64
CA ALA A 104 10.27 16.01 -7.01
C ALA A 104 9.75 14.90 -6.08
N THR A 105 9.23 15.29 -4.92
CA THR A 105 8.67 14.34 -3.96
C THR A 105 7.24 13.98 -4.36
N CYS A 106 6.97 12.68 -4.42
CA CYS A 106 5.60 12.18 -4.59
C CYS A 106 5.17 11.50 -3.30
N THR A 107 3.92 11.68 -2.91
CA THR A 107 3.39 11.10 -1.70
C THR A 107 2.10 10.35 -1.99
N ASP A 108 2.07 9.08 -1.65
CA ASP A 108 0.87 8.25 -1.74
C ASP A 108 0.40 7.94 -0.32
N VAL A 109 -0.90 8.03 -0.09
CA VAL A 109 -1.48 7.82 1.22
C VAL A 109 -2.53 6.72 1.14
N LEU A 110 -2.38 5.70 1.99
CA LEU A 110 -3.33 4.63 2.13
C LEU A 110 -4.00 4.79 3.48
N THR A 111 -5.33 4.75 3.52
CA THR A 111 -6.10 5.04 4.73
C THR A 111 -6.92 3.86 5.17
N ASN A 112 -6.96 3.62 6.48
CA ASN A 112 -7.75 2.55 7.10
C ASN A 112 -7.49 1.18 6.48
N ILE A 113 -6.28 0.68 6.65
CA ILE A 113 -5.88 -0.61 6.08
C ILE A 113 -6.32 -1.73 7.00
N VAL A 114 -7.18 -2.60 6.50
CA VAL A 114 -7.63 -3.80 7.20
C VAL A 114 -6.85 -4.97 6.63
N LEU A 115 -6.09 -5.64 7.47
CA LEU A 115 -5.30 -6.79 7.05
C LEU A 115 -6.19 -8.02 6.97
N SER A 116 -6.07 -8.79 5.90
CA SER A 116 -6.91 -9.95 5.65
C SER A 116 -6.13 -11.25 5.55
N LYS A 117 -4.84 -11.19 5.37
CA LYS A 117 -4.02 -12.39 5.22
C LYS A 117 -2.61 -12.12 5.71
N ARG A 118 -2.04 -13.12 6.34
CA ARG A 118 -0.62 -13.11 6.70
C ARG A 118 -0.03 -14.46 6.34
N SER A 119 1.16 -14.43 5.74
CA SER A 119 1.84 -15.63 5.28
C SER A 119 3.25 -15.67 5.84
N PHE A 120 3.61 -16.82 6.34
CA PHE A 120 4.92 -17.02 6.95
C PHE A 120 5.67 -18.08 6.17
N LYS A 121 6.96 -17.85 5.99
CA LYS A 121 7.82 -18.84 5.36
C LYS A 121 9.13 -18.90 6.11
N ALA A 122 9.54 -20.10 6.45
CA ALA A 122 10.84 -20.38 7.04
C ALA A 122 11.42 -21.60 6.38
N ALA A 123 12.63 -21.52 5.86
CA ALA A 123 13.29 -22.62 5.22
C ALA A 123 14.73 -22.70 5.68
N GLN A 124 15.26 -23.93 5.72
CA GLN A 124 16.65 -24.14 6.08
C GLN A 124 17.56 -23.41 5.08
N GLY A 125 18.52 -22.69 5.58
CA GLY A 125 19.44 -21.92 4.73
C GLY A 125 18.99 -20.49 4.44
N ASP A 126 17.78 -20.11 4.86
CA ASP A 126 17.32 -18.74 4.69
C ASP A 126 18.11 -17.82 5.63
N LYS A 127 18.65 -16.75 5.08
CA LYS A 127 19.37 -15.75 5.87
C LYS A 127 18.44 -14.76 6.54
N SER A 128 17.21 -14.68 6.08
CA SER A 128 16.17 -13.81 6.66
C SER A 128 14.83 -14.48 6.50
N MET A 129 13.94 -14.22 7.43
CA MET A 129 12.57 -14.71 7.38
C MET A 129 11.64 -13.56 7.09
N LYS A 130 10.77 -13.73 6.11
CA LYS A 130 9.85 -12.70 5.68
C LYS A 130 8.43 -13.07 6.04
N VAL A 131 7.64 -12.04 6.30
CA VAL A 131 6.20 -12.19 6.50
C VAL A 131 5.51 -11.33 5.45
N ASP A 132 4.61 -11.94 4.71
CA ASP A 132 3.82 -11.24 3.71
C ASP A 132 2.44 -10.96 4.27
N LEU A 133 1.99 -9.71 4.15
CA LEU A 133 0.69 -9.27 4.63
C LEU A 133 -0.12 -8.75 3.46
N ASP A 134 -1.36 -9.21 3.35
CA ASP A 134 -2.31 -8.69 2.39
C ASP A 134 -3.42 -7.96 3.13
N GLY A 135 -3.88 -6.86 2.56
CA GLY A 135 -4.93 -6.08 3.17
C GLY A 135 -5.72 -5.27 2.16
N ILE A 136 -6.66 -4.53 2.69
CA ILE A 136 -7.54 -3.67 1.91
C ILE A 136 -7.50 -2.29 2.53
N ALA A 137 -7.29 -1.27 1.70
CA ALA A 137 -7.36 0.12 2.15
C ALA A 137 -8.81 0.58 2.12
N MET A 138 -9.51 0.40 3.23
CA MET A 138 -10.95 0.70 3.32
C MET A 138 -11.26 2.19 3.16
N GLY A 139 -10.33 3.05 3.56
CA GLY A 139 -10.49 4.50 3.40
C GLY A 139 -10.03 5.03 2.06
N GLY A 140 -9.55 4.14 1.18
CA GLY A 140 -9.09 4.52 -0.14
C GLY A 140 -7.60 4.81 -0.22
N ILE A 141 -7.14 4.99 -1.45
CA ILE A 141 -5.75 5.29 -1.76
C ILE A 141 -5.70 6.63 -2.47
N LYS A 142 -4.87 7.52 -1.98
CA LYS A 142 -4.67 8.81 -2.62
C LYS A 142 -3.27 8.82 -3.23
N ILE A 143 -3.21 8.94 -4.53
CA ILE A 143 -1.95 8.93 -5.27
C ILE A 143 -1.55 10.36 -5.56
N ASN A 144 -0.47 10.79 -4.95
CA ASN A 144 0.10 12.13 -5.09
C ASN A 144 -0.97 13.24 -4.95
N GLY A 145 -1.85 13.05 -3.95
CA GLY A 145 -2.91 14.00 -3.65
C GLY A 145 -4.21 13.82 -4.40
N LEU A 146 -4.29 12.84 -5.31
CA LEU A 146 -5.49 12.61 -6.10
C LEU A 146 -6.21 11.35 -5.62
N ASP A 147 -7.46 11.52 -5.22
CA ASP A 147 -8.29 10.39 -4.79
C ASP A 147 -8.68 9.52 -5.98
N ALA A 148 -8.81 8.26 -5.69
CA ALA A 148 -9.29 7.32 -6.69
C ALA A 148 -10.81 7.48 -6.92
#